data_146c4f0a1dccc73beb70f91ff5c5d5fa
#
_entry.id   146c4f0a1dccc73beb70f91ff5c5d5fa
#
_cell.length_a   1.000
_cell.length_b   1.000
_cell.length_c   1.000
_cell.angle_alpha   90.00
_cell.angle_beta   90.00
_cell.angle_gamma   90.00
#
_symmetry.space_group_name_H-M   'P 1'
#
loop_
_entity.id
_entity.type
_entity.pdbx_description
1 polymer ?
#
loop_
_entity_poly.entity_id
_entity_poly.type
_entity_poly.pdbx_seq_one_letter_code
_entity_poly.pdbx_strand_id
1 'polypeptide(L)'
;GIWNPDALSVSGSALVRFLNLRVFGGTHPADINNILLDRSAAQRCSDPVFCDALGMTPQAILDANPPIYFERNLRNLVALARANGVDVVFSTWAYYPQPINGSQYMTYEHIQRGVAEHNTITRRLASELDIALIDLAQTMPDGPEYWLDGLHTTPLGAQEQAAQYAAFLVDRDLLP
;
A
#
# COMPACT_ATOMS: atom_id res chain seq x y z
N GLY A 1 -4.12 -16.96 -4.81
CA GLY A 1 -5.07 -16.08 -5.47
C GLY A 1 -5.64 -16.78 -6.67
N ILE A 2 -6.94 -17.04 -6.68
CA ILE A 2 -7.64 -17.60 -7.84
C ILE A 2 -7.75 -16.46 -8.86
N TRP A 3 -6.84 -16.46 -9.80
CA TRP A 3 -6.94 -15.61 -10.97
C TRP A 3 -8.09 -16.13 -11.82
N ASN A 4 -9.18 -15.37 -11.90
CA ASN A 4 -10.30 -15.69 -12.78
C ASN A 4 -10.08 -15.00 -14.13
N PRO A 5 -9.74 -15.73 -15.21
CA PRO A 5 -9.54 -15.15 -16.53
C PRO A 5 -10.80 -14.49 -17.10
N ASP A 6 -11.99 -14.87 -16.63
CA ASP A 6 -13.26 -14.25 -17.03
C ASP A 6 -13.43 -12.84 -16.43
N ALA A 7 -12.62 -12.46 -15.43
CA ALA A 7 -12.57 -11.10 -14.91
C ALA A 7 -11.85 -10.11 -15.84
N LEU A 8 -11.25 -10.56 -16.93
CA LEU A 8 -10.82 -9.74 -18.06
C LEU A 8 -11.97 -9.43 -19.04
N SER A 9 -13.19 -9.43 -18.51
CA SER A 9 -14.33 -8.90 -19.25
C SER A 9 -14.05 -7.44 -19.64
N VAL A 10 -14.70 -6.99 -20.70
CA VAL A 10 -14.65 -5.61 -21.25
C VAL A 10 -14.74 -4.52 -20.16
N SER A 11 -15.34 -4.84 -19.00
CA SER A 11 -15.42 -3.98 -17.81
C SER A 11 -14.06 -3.59 -17.21
N GLY A 12 -12.99 -4.34 -17.47
CA GLY A 12 -11.61 -4.04 -17.01
C GLY A 12 -10.91 -2.95 -17.83
N SER A 13 -11.41 -2.61 -19.01
CA SER A 13 -10.83 -1.58 -19.86
C SER A 13 -10.97 -0.18 -19.23
N ALA A 14 -9.88 0.60 -19.25
CA ALA A 14 -9.91 1.99 -18.79
C ALA A 14 -10.95 2.84 -19.53
N LEU A 15 -11.16 2.57 -20.82
CA LEU A 15 -12.18 3.24 -21.62
C LEU A 15 -13.59 2.91 -21.14
N VAL A 16 -13.89 1.65 -20.85
CA VAL A 16 -15.19 1.23 -20.35
C VAL A 16 -15.46 1.81 -18.96
N ARG A 17 -14.43 1.86 -18.10
CA ARG A 17 -14.55 2.53 -16.80
C ARG A 17 -14.82 4.03 -16.95
N PHE A 18 -14.11 4.69 -17.86
CA PHE A 18 -14.34 6.11 -18.15
C PHE A 18 -15.75 6.37 -18.68
N LEU A 19 -16.22 5.60 -19.65
CA LEU A 19 -17.57 5.71 -20.19
C LEU A 19 -18.63 5.45 -19.11
N ASN A 20 -18.45 4.42 -18.30
CA ASN A 20 -19.38 4.10 -17.22
C ASN A 20 -19.49 5.25 -16.20
N LEU A 21 -18.38 5.82 -15.79
CA LEU A 21 -18.35 6.92 -14.81
C LEU A 21 -18.86 8.26 -15.38
N ARG A 22 -18.51 8.56 -16.64
CA ARG A 22 -18.78 9.89 -17.21
C ARG A 22 -20.07 9.97 -18.03
N VAL A 23 -20.47 8.87 -18.63
CA VAL A 23 -21.63 8.85 -19.53
C VAL A 23 -22.85 8.20 -18.86
N PHE A 24 -22.65 7.13 -18.11
CA PHE A 24 -23.74 6.36 -17.52
C PHE A 24 -23.92 6.59 -16.02
N GLY A 25 -23.18 7.51 -15.40
CA GLY A 25 -23.34 7.85 -13.98
C GLY A 25 -23.02 6.70 -13.03
N GLY A 26 -22.10 5.82 -13.43
CA GLY A 26 -21.67 4.69 -12.60
C GLY A 26 -20.97 5.12 -11.30
N THR A 27 -20.86 4.21 -10.36
CA THR A 27 -20.18 4.42 -9.08
C THR A 27 -18.68 4.71 -9.28
N HIS A 28 -18.13 5.57 -8.42
CA HIS A 28 -16.71 5.91 -8.46
C HIS A 28 -15.85 4.66 -8.23
N PRO A 29 -14.67 4.50 -8.89
CA PRO A 29 -13.79 3.35 -8.69
C PRO A 29 -13.41 3.09 -7.23
N ALA A 30 -13.25 4.13 -6.41
CA ALA A 30 -12.99 4.00 -4.98
C ALA A 30 -14.18 3.34 -4.25
N ASP A 31 -15.41 3.70 -4.61
CA ASP A 31 -16.60 3.12 -4.00
C ASP A 31 -16.76 1.65 -4.39
N ILE A 32 -16.44 1.31 -5.64
CA ILE A 32 -16.44 -0.08 -6.11
C ILE A 32 -15.38 -0.90 -5.37
N ASN A 33 -14.18 -0.36 -5.17
CA ASN A 33 -13.13 -1.05 -4.42
C ASN A 33 -13.54 -1.28 -2.96
N ASN A 34 -14.11 -0.29 -2.30
CA ASN A 34 -14.61 -0.43 -0.93
C ASN A 34 -15.74 -1.46 -0.85
N ILE A 35 -16.71 -1.39 -1.76
CA ILE A 35 -17.80 -2.37 -1.84
C ILE A 35 -17.27 -3.78 -2.12
N LEU A 36 -16.28 -3.93 -2.99
CA LEU A 36 -15.68 -5.24 -3.30
C LEU A 36 -14.84 -5.76 -2.14
N LEU A 37 -14.11 -4.89 -1.44
CA LEU A 37 -13.35 -5.24 -0.25
C LEU A 37 -14.29 -5.66 0.89
N ASP A 38 -15.35 -4.89 1.15
CA ASP A 38 -16.34 -5.21 2.17
C ASP A 38 -17.09 -6.51 1.85
N ARG A 39 -17.52 -6.67 0.61
CA ARG A 39 -18.19 -7.91 0.16
C ARG A 39 -17.24 -9.10 0.18
N SER A 40 -16.01 -8.94 -0.26
CA SER A 40 -15.04 -10.02 -0.24
C SER A 40 -14.65 -10.40 1.19
N ALA A 41 -14.52 -9.43 2.10
CA ALA A 41 -14.28 -9.67 3.51
C ALA A 41 -15.49 -10.36 4.17
N ALA A 42 -16.71 -9.86 3.94
CA ALA A 42 -17.93 -10.46 4.45
C ALA A 42 -18.19 -11.86 3.87
N GLN A 43 -17.94 -12.06 2.57
CA GLN A 43 -18.10 -13.35 1.90
C GLN A 43 -17.04 -14.36 2.32
N ARG A 44 -15.82 -13.92 2.57
CA ARG A 44 -14.74 -14.77 3.09
C ARG A 44 -15.01 -15.24 4.52
N CYS A 45 -15.68 -14.43 5.34
CA CYS A 45 -16.05 -14.80 6.70
C CYS A 45 -17.41 -15.48 6.80
N SER A 46 -18.26 -15.41 5.78
CA SER A 46 -19.49 -16.20 5.68
C SER A 46 -19.28 -17.57 5.06
N ASP A 47 -18.13 -17.82 4.44
CA ASP A 47 -17.74 -19.14 3.95
C ASP A 47 -16.96 -19.89 5.05
N PRO A 48 -17.60 -20.88 5.72
CA PRO A 48 -16.95 -21.65 6.78
C PRO A 48 -15.66 -22.32 6.30
N VAL A 49 -15.63 -22.77 5.04
CA VAL A 49 -14.48 -23.44 4.45
C VAL A 49 -13.31 -22.47 4.30
N PHE A 50 -13.59 -21.19 4.02
CA PHE A 50 -12.54 -20.18 3.90
C PHE A 50 -12.09 -19.69 5.28
N CYS A 51 -13.01 -19.49 6.23
CA CYS A 51 -12.68 -19.11 7.60
C CYS A 51 -12.04 -20.28 8.37
N ASP A 52 -12.45 -21.52 8.13
CA ASP A 52 -11.83 -22.70 8.75
C ASP A 52 -10.54 -23.14 8.04
N ALA A 53 -10.43 -22.99 6.71
CA ALA A 53 -9.16 -23.18 6.01
C ALA A 53 -8.16 -22.09 6.35
N LEU A 54 -8.64 -20.90 6.75
CA LEU A 54 -7.85 -19.87 7.40
C LEU A 54 -7.70 -20.12 8.89
N GLY A 55 -8.08 -21.18 9.53
CA GLY A 55 -7.76 -21.47 10.93
C GLY A 55 -6.32 -21.06 11.33
N MET A 56 -5.70 -20.35 10.40
CA MET A 56 -4.45 -19.63 10.49
C MET A 56 -4.63 -18.39 11.35
N THR A 57 -3.80 -18.31 12.38
CA THR A 57 -3.66 -17.06 13.11
C THR A 57 -3.19 -15.94 12.17
N PRO A 58 -3.43 -14.65 12.49
CA PRO A 58 -2.87 -13.53 11.72
C PRO A 58 -1.36 -13.67 11.49
N GLN A 59 -0.64 -14.20 12.48
CA GLN A 59 0.79 -14.52 12.36
C GLN A 59 1.06 -15.55 11.26
N ALA A 60 0.31 -16.64 11.23
CA ALA A 60 0.48 -17.70 10.23
C ALA A 60 0.12 -17.19 8.81
N ILE A 61 -0.83 -16.26 8.70
CA ILE A 61 -1.16 -15.60 7.43
C ILE A 61 0.02 -14.76 6.93
N LEU A 62 0.66 -13.97 7.79
CA LEU A 62 1.85 -13.21 7.43
C LEU A 62 2.99 -14.14 7.00
N ASP A 63 3.24 -15.20 7.75
CA ASP A 63 4.31 -16.17 7.45
C ASP A 63 4.08 -16.92 6.14
N ALA A 64 2.82 -17.20 5.80
CA ALA A 64 2.44 -17.85 4.56
C ALA A 64 2.45 -16.91 3.33
N ASN A 65 2.47 -15.60 3.55
CA ASN A 65 2.43 -14.59 2.48
C ASN A 65 3.66 -13.68 2.53
N PRO A 66 4.87 -14.21 2.29
CA PRO A 66 6.06 -13.39 2.23
C PRO A 66 5.92 -12.32 1.12
N PRO A 67 6.48 -11.12 1.29
CA PRO A 67 6.27 -9.99 0.39
C PRO A 67 7.06 -10.09 -0.93
N ILE A 68 7.12 -11.29 -1.52
CA ILE A 68 7.86 -11.56 -2.78
C ILE A 68 7.28 -10.80 -3.97
N TYR A 69 5.95 -10.63 -3.99
CA TYR A 69 5.30 -9.88 -5.06
C TYR A 69 5.54 -8.38 -4.93
N PHE A 70 5.62 -7.88 -3.70
CA PHE A 70 5.97 -6.49 -3.44
C PHE A 70 7.38 -6.18 -3.97
N GLU A 71 8.36 -6.98 -3.59
CA GLU A 71 9.73 -6.83 -4.08
C GLU A 71 9.81 -6.91 -5.60
N ARG A 72 9.22 -7.94 -6.20
CA ARG A 72 9.20 -8.11 -7.66
C ARG A 72 8.60 -6.89 -8.36
N ASN A 73 7.49 -6.37 -7.82
CA ASN A 73 6.80 -5.25 -8.44
C ASN A 73 7.62 -3.96 -8.35
N LEU A 74 8.31 -3.71 -7.23
CA LEU A 74 9.25 -2.59 -7.12
C LEU A 74 10.40 -2.69 -8.13
N ARG A 75 11.01 -3.87 -8.28
CA ARG A 75 12.07 -4.10 -9.29
C ARG A 75 11.56 -3.85 -10.71
N ASN A 76 10.37 -4.33 -11.04
CA ASN A 76 9.76 -4.11 -12.35
C ASN A 76 9.43 -2.63 -12.58
N LEU A 77 8.95 -1.93 -11.58
CA LEU A 77 8.68 -0.49 -11.64
C LEU A 77 9.95 0.29 -11.95
N VAL A 78 11.05 0.01 -11.24
CA VAL A 78 12.35 0.65 -11.48
C VAL A 78 12.87 0.35 -12.90
N ALA A 79 12.79 -0.91 -13.33
CA ALA A 79 13.22 -1.29 -14.66
C ALA A 79 12.44 -0.55 -15.76
N LEU A 80 11.12 -0.44 -15.59
CA LEU A 80 10.25 0.27 -16.53
C LEU A 80 10.52 1.77 -16.53
N ALA A 81 10.70 2.39 -15.37
CA ALA A 81 11.01 3.82 -15.24
C ALA A 81 12.34 4.14 -15.94
N ARG A 82 13.40 3.37 -15.65
CA ARG A 82 14.72 3.53 -16.29
C ARG A 82 14.67 3.35 -17.80
N ALA A 83 13.90 2.39 -18.29
CA ALA A 83 13.72 2.19 -19.73
C ALA A 83 13.05 3.39 -20.44
N ASN A 84 12.36 4.24 -19.68
CA ASN A 84 11.68 5.43 -20.17
C ASN A 84 12.37 6.75 -19.75
N GLY A 85 13.58 6.69 -19.18
CA GLY A 85 14.32 7.87 -18.73
C GLY A 85 13.66 8.62 -17.57
N VAL A 86 12.92 7.89 -16.73
CA VAL A 86 12.23 8.44 -15.54
C VAL A 86 13.04 8.12 -14.29
N ASP A 87 13.33 9.13 -13.51
CA ASP A 87 13.96 8.98 -12.21
C ASP A 87 12.97 8.42 -11.18
N VAL A 88 13.48 7.58 -10.29
CA VAL A 88 12.70 6.94 -9.24
C VAL A 88 13.21 7.35 -7.88
N VAL A 89 12.31 7.72 -7.00
CA VAL A 89 12.58 7.91 -5.57
C VAL A 89 11.71 6.91 -4.81
N PHE A 90 12.31 6.16 -3.91
CA PHE A 90 11.55 5.33 -2.98
C PHE A 90 11.25 6.10 -1.69
N SER A 91 10.15 5.74 -1.06
CA SER A 91 9.81 6.19 0.27
C SER A 91 9.41 5.00 1.14
N THR A 92 9.87 4.98 2.39
CA THR A 92 9.34 4.03 3.37
C THR A 92 7.97 4.49 3.85
N TRP A 93 7.18 3.54 4.30
CA TRP A 93 5.87 3.83 4.87
C TRP A 93 6.02 4.16 6.35
N ALA A 94 5.76 5.40 6.73
CA ALA A 94 5.68 5.81 8.12
C ALA A 94 4.39 5.25 8.74
N TYR A 95 4.52 4.72 9.96
CA TYR A 95 3.44 4.11 10.71
C TYR A 95 3.58 4.46 12.20
N TYR A 96 2.51 4.96 12.79
CA TYR A 96 2.43 5.24 14.21
C TYR A 96 1.56 4.18 14.90
N PRO A 97 2.15 3.28 15.70
CA PRO A 97 1.42 2.17 16.32
C PRO A 97 0.32 2.66 17.26
N GLN A 98 -0.93 2.31 16.98
CA GLN A 98 -2.08 2.60 17.84
C GLN A 98 -2.94 1.35 18.02
N PRO A 99 -3.39 1.03 19.23
CA PRO A 99 -4.22 -0.15 19.51
C PRO A 99 -5.54 -0.19 18.74
N ILE A 100 -6.05 0.99 18.30
CA ILE A 100 -7.31 1.08 17.56
C ILE A 100 -7.23 0.52 16.12
N ASN A 101 -6.03 0.35 15.60
CA ASN A 101 -5.83 -0.10 14.22
C ASN A 101 -5.97 -1.61 14.06
N GLY A 102 -6.13 -2.32 15.15
CA GLY A 102 -6.42 -3.74 15.11
C GLY A 102 -7.82 -4.03 14.57
N SER A 103 -7.94 -5.12 13.83
CA SER A 103 -9.21 -5.71 13.44
C SER A 103 -9.32 -7.13 14.00
N GLN A 104 -10.48 -7.75 13.87
CA GLN A 104 -10.64 -9.16 14.24
C GLN A 104 -9.72 -10.11 13.45
N TYR A 105 -9.16 -9.65 12.33
CA TYR A 105 -8.28 -10.45 11.46
C TYR A 105 -6.82 -10.12 11.62
N MET A 106 -6.48 -8.91 12.11
CA MET A 106 -5.11 -8.44 12.20
C MET A 106 -4.99 -7.42 13.33
N THR A 107 -4.11 -7.68 14.29
CA THR A 107 -3.82 -6.73 15.35
C THR A 107 -2.88 -5.62 14.85
N TYR A 108 -2.77 -4.54 15.62
CA TYR A 108 -1.84 -3.45 15.25
C TYR A 108 -0.37 -3.92 15.21
N GLU A 109 0.01 -4.91 16.03
CA GLU A 109 1.35 -5.49 15.99
C GLU A 109 1.62 -6.23 14.68
N HIS A 110 0.62 -6.93 14.14
CA HIS A 110 0.75 -7.59 12.83
C HIS A 110 0.85 -6.57 11.70
N ILE A 111 0.11 -5.47 11.76
CA ILE A 111 0.23 -4.35 10.81
C ILE A 111 1.62 -3.76 10.90
N GLN A 112 2.10 -3.46 12.10
CA GLN A 112 3.45 -2.93 12.35
C GLN A 112 4.53 -3.86 11.78
N ARG A 113 4.41 -5.16 12.00
CA ARG A 113 5.33 -6.15 11.43
C ARG A 113 5.31 -6.13 9.91
N GLY A 114 4.14 -6.16 9.28
CA GLY A 114 4.02 -6.11 7.82
C GLY A 114 4.62 -4.84 7.23
N VAL A 115 4.38 -3.68 7.86
CA VAL A 115 5.00 -2.41 7.46
C VAL A 115 6.53 -2.48 7.59
N ALA A 116 7.04 -3.04 8.70
CA ALA A 116 8.48 -3.18 8.91
C ALA A 116 9.14 -4.08 7.87
N GLU A 117 8.51 -5.19 7.49
CA GLU A 117 8.98 -6.09 6.42
C GLU A 117 9.06 -5.37 5.08
N HIS A 118 7.99 -4.65 4.68
CA HIS A 118 7.96 -3.88 3.43
C HIS A 118 9.00 -2.76 3.43
N ASN A 119 9.16 -2.04 4.54
CA ASN A 119 10.17 -1.00 4.68
C ASN A 119 11.59 -1.55 4.59
N THR A 120 11.83 -2.74 5.16
CA THR A 120 13.12 -3.43 5.04
C THR A 120 13.46 -3.74 3.58
N ILE A 121 12.48 -4.24 2.81
CA ILE A 121 12.65 -4.49 1.38
C ILE A 121 12.90 -3.19 0.62
N THR A 122 12.12 -2.15 0.91
CA THR A 122 12.26 -0.84 0.25
C THR A 122 13.66 -0.27 0.45
N ARG A 123 14.18 -0.27 1.69
CA ARG A 123 15.56 0.18 2.00
C ARG A 123 16.62 -0.66 1.29
N ARG A 124 16.48 -1.99 1.33
CA ARG A 124 17.40 -2.90 0.67
C ARG A 124 17.41 -2.66 -0.84
N LEU A 125 16.24 -2.57 -1.47
CA LEU A 125 16.14 -2.33 -2.91
C LEU A 125 16.65 -0.94 -3.32
N ALA A 126 16.42 0.08 -2.50
CA ALA A 126 16.99 1.41 -2.74
C ALA A 126 18.51 1.34 -2.81
N SER A 127 19.15 0.63 -1.86
CA SER A 127 20.59 0.42 -1.86
C SER A 127 21.08 -0.46 -3.01
N GLU A 128 20.42 -1.59 -3.29
CA GLU A 128 20.82 -2.54 -4.34
C GLU A 128 20.70 -1.94 -5.75
N LEU A 129 19.71 -1.11 -5.96
CA LEU A 129 19.38 -0.54 -7.27
C LEU A 129 19.87 0.89 -7.43
N ASP A 130 20.58 1.44 -6.44
CA ASP A 130 21.01 2.85 -6.43
C ASP A 130 19.84 3.80 -6.69
N ILE A 131 18.81 3.68 -5.85
CA ILE A 131 17.60 4.50 -5.86
C ILE A 131 17.63 5.46 -4.67
N ALA A 132 17.35 6.73 -4.91
CA ALA A 132 17.18 7.71 -3.85
C ALA A 132 16.04 7.29 -2.90
N LEU A 133 16.26 7.38 -1.58
CA LEU A 133 15.32 6.93 -0.56
C LEU A 133 14.98 8.04 0.43
N ILE A 134 13.69 8.30 0.60
CA ILE A 134 13.16 9.10 1.70
C ILE A 134 12.69 8.16 2.79
N ASP A 135 13.38 8.13 3.93
CA ASP A 135 13.06 7.19 5.01
C ASP A 135 12.05 7.79 6.00
N LEU A 136 10.81 8.02 5.53
CA LEU A 136 9.73 8.57 6.36
C LEU A 136 9.46 7.75 7.61
N ALA A 137 9.67 6.44 7.57
CA ALA A 137 9.51 5.58 8.75
C ALA A 137 10.49 5.91 9.88
N GLN A 138 11.59 6.62 9.58
CA GLN A 138 12.55 7.08 10.58
C GLN A 138 12.41 8.56 10.91
N THR A 139 11.85 9.35 10.00
CA THR A 139 11.89 10.81 10.11
C THR A 139 10.54 11.43 10.46
N MET A 140 9.43 10.72 10.24
CA MET A 140 8.12 11.20 10.67
C MET A 140 8.01 11.22 12.20
N PRO A 141 7.46 12.29 12.79
CA PRO A 141 7.31 12.40 14.23
C PRO A 141 6.39 11.33 14.83
N ASP A 142 6.74 10.86 16.02
CA ASP A 142 5.99 9.89 16.83
C ASP A 142 4.94 10.55 17.74
N GLY A 143 4.25 11.59 17.26
CA GLY A 143 3.25 12.31 18.04
C GLY A 143 1.83 12.04 17.59
N PRO A 144 0.85 11.82 18.49
CA PRO A 144 -0.53 11.56 18.12
C PRO A 144 -1.17 12.71 17.34
N GLU A 145 -0.64 13.93 17.45
CA GLU A 145 -1.09 15.10 16.69
C GLU A 145 -0.80 15.01 15.19
N TYR A 146 0.15 14.16 14.77
CA TYR A 146 0.49 13.92 13.37
C TYR A 146 -0.34 12.80 12.74
N TRP A 147 -1.04 11.99 13.55
CA TRP A 147 -1.69 10.78 13.10
C TRP A 147 -3.18 10.72 13.48
N LEU A 148 -4.04 10.35 12.54
CA LEU A 148 -5.45 10.09 12.79
C LEU A 148 -5.66 8.71 13.41
N ASP A 149 -5.02 7.70 12.86
CA ASP A 149 -5.19 6.29 13.19
C ASP A 149 -3.91 5.46 13.04
N GLY A 150 -2.76 6.12 13.01
CA GLY A 150 -1.47 5.46 12.83
C GLY A 150 -1.11 5.10 11.38
N LEU A 151 -2.07 5.06 10.46
CA LEU A 151 -1.85 4.86 9.02
C LEU A 151 -2.06 6.15 8.23
N HIS A 152 -3.03 6.96 8.66
CA HIS A 152 -3.42 8.21 8.03
C HIS A 152 -2.93 9.39 8.86
N THR A 153 -2.39 10.39 8.19
CA THR A 153 -1.89 11.60 8.82
C THR A 153 -3.01 12.62 9.05
N THR A 154 -2.87 13.42 10.11
CA THR A 154 -3.64 14.66 10.27
C THR A 154 -3.19 15.72 9.23
N PRO A 155 -3.86 16.87 9.12
CA PRO A 155 -3.34 17.98 8.31
C PRO A 155 -1.92 18.41 8.72
N LEU A 156 -1.59 18.37 10.01
CA LEU A 156 -0.23 18.67 10.51
C LEU A 156 0.76 17.60 10.05
N GLY A 157 0.40 16.32 10.16
CA GLY A 157 1.24 15.23 9.68
C GLY A 157 1.45 15.26 8.16
N ALA A 158 0.41 15.64 7.40
CA ALA A 158 0.53 15.81 5.96
C ALA A 158 1.45 16.97 5.57
N GLN A 159 1.41 18.07 6.31
CA GLN A 159 2.33 19.20 6.12
C GLN A 159 3.78 18.80 6.43
N GLU A 160 4.00 18.08 7.51
CA GLU A 160 5.32 17.58 7.88
C GLU A 160 5.86 16.62 6.80
N GLN A 161 5.05 15.68 6.38
CA GLN A 161 5.42 14.76 5.30
C GLN A 161 5.75 15.49 4.00
N ALA A 162 4.94 16.47 3.61
CA ALA A 162 5.18 17.28 2.42
C ALA A 162 6.47 18.10 2.53
N ALA A 163 6.77 18.65 3.71
CA ALA A 163 8.01 19.39 3.94
C ALA A 163 9.25 18.50 3.79
N GLN A 164 9.19 17.26 4.30
CA GLN A 164 10.29 16.28 4.16
C GLN A 164 10.50 15.87 2.70
N TYR A 165 9.42 15.62 1.93
CA TYR A 165 9.53 15.37 0.50
C TYR A 165 10.16 16.56 -0.25
N ALA A 166 9.67 17.76 0.02
CA ALA A 166 10.17 18.97 -0.65
C ALA A 166 11.67 19.21 -0.35
N ALA A 167 12.06 19.11 0.92
CA ALA A 167 13.46 19.25 1.31
C ALA A 167 14.35 18.22 0.61
N PHE A 168 13.93 16.94 0.62
CA PHE A 168 14.68 15.86 -0.03
C PHE A 168 14.87 16.09 -1.53
N LEU A 169 13.81 16.49 -2.24
CA LEU A 169 13.86 16.72 -3.68
C LEU A 169 14.75 17.90 -4.04
N VAL A 170 14.73 18.97 -3.23
CA VAL A 170 15.60 20.13 -3.40
C VAL A 170 17.06 19.76 -3.12
N ASP A 171 17.34 19.10 -1.99
CA ASP A 171 18.71 18.75 -1.58
C ASP A 171 19.39 17.78 -2.55
N ARG A 172 18.62 17.02 -3.30
CA ARG A 172 19.12 16.06 -4.29
C ARG A 172 19.08 16.57 -5.73
N ASP A 173 18.67 17.83 -5.94
CA ASP A 173 18.53 18.45 -7.28
C ASP A 173 17.66 17.58 -8.23
N LEU A 174 16.56 17.06 -7.66
CA LEU A 174 15.60 16.20 -8.38
C LEU A 174 14.40 16.98 -8.93
N LEU A 175 14.37 18.29 -8.73
CA LEU A 175 13.36 19.17 -9.33
C LEU A 175 13.91 19.79 -10.59
N PRO A 176 13.08 19.91 -11.67
CA PRO A 176 13.48 20.57 -12.93
C PRO A 176 13.72 22.06 -12.76
#